data_1c5254ad2c2d2181bc9e7cc10dc6ae56
#
_entry.id   1c5254ad2c2d2181bc9e7cc10dc6ae56
#
_cell.length_a   1.000
_cell.length_b   1.000
_cell.length_c   1.000
_cell.angle_alpha   90.00
_cell.angle_beta   90.00
_cell.angle_gamma   90.00
#
_symmetry.space_group_name_H-M   'P 1'
#
loop_
_entity.id
_entity.type
_entity.pdbx_description
1 polymer ?
#
loop_
_entity_poly.entity_id
_entity_poly.type
_entity_poly.pdbx_seq_one_letter_code
_entity_poly.pdbx_strand_id
1 'polypeptide(L)'
;GTVFQNPRTQFFNTDTDSEIVFGLENRMLEPEKLRQQLERVTNDLHIEKLRGRNVFELSGGEKQKIAFASVYAANPDIFVLDEPSSNLDFHSVLELKKLIERIKQQGKTIIIAEHRLWYLIEIADRVLLMKAGQIFKDMSMQDFCRLPVKQIRNMGLRCRNFSEIATNTDDKKISDHTLELKDIHVKYGEKTILQNISFTANGGEIVAITGANGAGK
;
A
#
# COMPACT_ATOMS: atom_id res chain seq x y z
N GLY A 1 -2.78 -12.95 -12.75
CA GLY A 1 -2.27 -11.58 -12.92
C GLY A 1 -1.31 -11.22 -11.81
N THR A 2 -0.29 -10.44 -12.10
CA THR A 2 0.76 -10.08 -11.13
C THR A 2 0.81 -8.57 -10.95
N VAL A 3 0.88 -8.11 -9.69
CA VAL A 3 1.15 -6.71 -9.34
C VAL A 3 2.52 -6.68 -8.66
N PHE A 4 3.45 -5.92 -9.24
CA PHE A 4 4.82 -5.80 -8.74
C PHE A 4 4.94 -4.75 -7.63
N GLN A 5 5.95 -4.90 -6.77
CA GLN A 5 6.29 -3.96 -5.69
C GLN A 5 6.49 -2.53 -6.20
N ASN A 6 7.18 -2.37 -7.33
CA ASN A 6 7.37 -1.07 -7.98
C ASN A 6 6.40 -0.91 -9.16
N PRO A 7 5.31 -0.17 -9.03
CA PRO A 7 4.33 -0.02 -10.11
C PRO A 7 4.91 0.62 -11.38
N ARG A 8 5.99 1.42 -11.28
CA ARG A 8 6.62 2.06 -12.45
C ARG A 8 7.20 1.07 -13.44
N THR A 9 7.61 -0.11 -12.99
CA THR A 9 8.18 -1.15 -13.86
C THR A 9 7.11 -1.95 -14.60
N GLN A 10 5.83 -1.72 -14.26
CA GLN A 10 4.70 -2.42 -14.84
C GLN A 10 4.00 -1.62 -15.95
N PHE A 11 4.17 -0.28 -15.99
CA PHE A 11 3.47 0.59 -16.92
C PHE A 11 4.05 0.52 -18.33
N PHE A 12 3.15 0.40 -19.31
CA PHE A 12 3.43 0.43 -20.73
C PHE A 12 2.92 1.70 -21.39
N ASN A 13 1.87 2.33 -20.82
CA ASN A 13 1.22 3.51 -21.37
C ASN A 13 1.53 4.77 -20.56
N THR A 14 1.32 5.93 -21.18
CA THR A 14 1.51 7.24 -20.55
C THR A 14 0.26 7.75 -19.86
N ASP A 15 -0.92 7.29 -20.25
CA ASP A 15 -2.19 7.66 -19.64
C ASP A 15 -2.83 6.48 -18.89
N THR A 16 -3.61 6.82 -17.88
CA THR A 16 -4.20 5.86 -16.94
C THR A 16 -5.28 4.98 -17.57
N ASP A 17 -6.07 5.51 -18.48
CA ASP A 17 -7.18 4.77 -19.09
C ASP A 17 -6.63 3.68 -20.02
N SER A 18 -5.67 4.01 -20.89
CA SER A 18 -4.97 3.06 -21.74
C SER A 18 -4.19 2.01 -20.92
N GLU A 19 -3.58 2.42 -19.80
CA GLU A 19 -2.87 1.48 -18.93
C GLU A 19 -3.81 0.45 -18.29
N ILE A 20 -5.00 0.88 -17.84
CA ILE A 20 -5.98 -0.03 -17.23
C ILE A 20 -6.49 -1.07 -18.24
N VAL A 21 -6.73 -0.67 -19.49
CA VAL A 21 -7.30 -1.58 -20.50
C VAL A 21 -6.26 -2.31 -21.35
N PHE A 22 -4.98 -1.99 -21.22
CA PHE A 22 -3.90 -2.53 -22.03
C PHE A 22 -3.91 -4.07 -22.17
N GLY A 23 -4.10 -4.78 -21.05
CA GLY A 23 -4.19 -6.23 -21.05
C GLY A 23 -5.43 -6.78 -21.78
N LEU A 24 -6.48 -5.99 -21.92
CA LEU A 24 -7.71 -6.33 -22.62
C LEU A 24 -7.60 -6.02 -24.12
N GLU A 25 -6.90 -4.93 -24.48
CA GLU A 25 -6.59 -4.61 -25.89
C GLU A 25 -5.78 -5.74 -26.54
N ASN A 26 -4.79 -6.27 -25.84
CA ASN A 26 -4.00 -7.41 -26.29
C ASN A 26 -4.83 -8.70 -26.49
N ARG A 27 -6.04 -8.77 -25.92
CA ARG A 27 -7.01 -9.85 -26.17
C ARG A 27 -8.00 -9.54 -27.29
N MET A 28 -7.78 -8.44 -28.04
CA MET A 28 -8.62 -7.99 -29.16
C MET A 28 -10.10 -7.79 -28.78
N LEU A 29 -10.37 -7.27 -27.56
CA LEU A 29 -11.72 -6.91 -27.17
C LEU A 29 -12.20 -5.72 -28.00
N GLU A 30 -13.51 -5.75 -28.34
CA GLU A 30 -14.17 -4.66 -29.04
C GLU A 30 -14.11 -3.35 -28.24
N PRO A 31 -13.95 -2.18 -28.90
CA PRO A 31 -13.79 -0.88 -28.22
C PRO A 31 -14.88 -0.57 -27.20
N GLU A 32 -16.12 -0.95 -27.49
CA GLU A 32 -17.25 -0.72 -26.58
C GLU A 32 -17.13 -1.54 -25.31
N LYS A 33 -16.65 -2.80 -25.41
CA LYS A 33 -16.38 -3.66 -24.25
C LYS A 33 -15.21 -3.13 -23.42
N LEU A 34 -14.18 -2.54 -24.07
CA LEU A 34 -13.08 -1.90 -23.36
C LEU A 34 -13.57 -0.71 -22.51
N ARG A 35 -14.45 0.15 -23.07
CA ARG A 35 -15.04 1.27 -22.33
C ARG A 35 -15.86 0.79 -21.12
N GLN A 36 -16.72 -0.20 -21.31
CA GLN A 36 -17.53 -0.77 -20.22
C GLN A 36 -16.65 -1.37 -19.13
N GLN A 37 -15.56 -2.06 -19.49
CA GLN A 37 -14.62 -2.60 -18.51
C GLN A 37 -13.86 -1.49 -17.77
N LEU A 38 -13.44 -0.46 -18.47
CA LEU A 38 -12.77 0.69 -17.86
C LEU A 38 -13.69 1.38 -16.82
N GLU A 39 -14.94 1.64 -17.18
CA GLU A 39 -15.92 2.20 -16.26
C GLU A 39 -16.19 1.29 -15.06
N ARG A 40 -16.37 0.00 -15.29
CA ARG A 40 -16.55 -0.97 -14.22
C ARG A 40 -15.37 -0.96 -13.25
N VAL A 41 -14.14 -1.06 -13.76
CA VAL A 41 -12.93 -1.14 -12.96
C VAL A 41 -12.72 0.15 -12.16
N THR A 42 -12.88 1.31 -12.78
CA THR A 42 -12.69 2.59 -12.11
C THR A 42 -13.73 2.83 -11.01
N ASN A 43 -14.98 2.43 -11.21
CA ASN A 43 -16.03 2.47 -10.20
C ASN A 43 -15.78 1.47 -9.06
N ASP A 44 -15.43 0.21 -9.39
CA ASP A 44 -15.16 -0.83 -8.40
C ASP A 44 -14.01 -0.45 -7.46
N LEU A 45 -13.00 0.24 -7.98
CA LEU A 45 -11.79 0.64 -7.24
C LEU A 45 -11.85 2.07 -6.70
N HIS A 46 -12.93 2.82 -6.97
CA HIS A 46 -13.10 4.23 -6.59
C HIS A 46 -11.92 5.11 -7.04
N ILE A 47 -11.52 4.95 -8.31
CA ILE A 47 -10.39 5.66 -8.93
C ILE A 47 -10.80 6.54 -10.11
N GLU A 48 -12.07 6.91 -10.21
CA GLU A 48 -12.62 7.73 -11.31
C GLU A 48 -11.85 9.05 -11.46
N LYS A 49 -11.36 9.61 -10.35
CA LYS A 49 -10.56 10.86 -10.33
C LYS A 49 -9.17 10.70 -10.96
N LEU A 50 -8.74 9.48 -11.18
CA LEU A 50 -7.45 9.18 -11.81
C LEU A 50 -7.55 8.98 -13.31
N ARG A 51 -8.76 8.96 -13.88
CA ARG A 51 -8.98 8.76 -15.31
C ARG A 51 -8.38 9.88 -16.17
N GLY A 52 -7.84 9.51 -17.32
CA GLY A 52 -7.29 10.44 -18.30
C GLY A 52 -6.06 11.21 -17.80
N ARG A 53 -5.40 10.78 -16.72
CA ARG A 53 -4.21 11.43 -16.18
C ARG A 53 -2.93 10.77 -16.68
N ASN A 54 -1.85 11.54 -16.71
CA ASN A 54 -0.53 11.02 -17.01
C ASN A 54 -0.04 10.15 -15.84
N VAL A 55 0.32 8.87 -16.09
CA VAL A 55 0.77 7.92 -15.05
C VAL A 55 2.06 8.38 -14.36
N PHE A 56 2.90 9.14 -15.04
CA PHE A 56 4.17 9.63 -14.46
C PHE A 56 3.98 10.75 -13.45
N GLU A 57 2.87 11.50 -13.53
CA GLU A 57 2.51 12.58 -12.63
C GLU A 57 1.77 12.11 -11.37
N LEU A 58 1.38 10.84 -11.33
CA LEU A 58 0.71 10.25 -10.18
C LEU A 58 1.65 10.10 -8.99
N SER A 59 1.10 10.22 -7.78
CA SER A 59 1.77 9.84 -6.54
C SER A 59 2.06 8.33 -6.50
N GLY A 60 2.94 7.88 -5.59
CA GLY A 60 3.25 6.46 -5.45
C GLY A 60 2.03 5.59 -5.17
N GLY A 61 1.12 6.06 -4.29
CA GLY A 61 -0.13 5.35 -3.98
C GLY A 61 -1.11 5.31 -5.16
N GLU A 62 -1.24 6.41 -5.92
CA GLU A 62 -2.07 6.44 -7.13
C GLU A 62 -1.52 5.50 -8.20
N LYS A 63 -0.18 5.46 -8.38
CA LYS A 63 0.48 4.49 -9.29
C LYS A 63 0.16 3.05 -8.90
N GLN A 64 0.22 2.74 -7.61
CA GLN A 64 -0.12 1.40 -7.12
C GLN A 64 -1.58 1.02 -7.43
N LYS A 65 -2.51 1.97 -7.27
CA LYS A 65 -3.93 1.77 -7.62
C LYS A 65 -4.12 1.49 -9.11
N ILE A 66 -3.41 2.22 -10.00
CA ILE A 66 -3.49 2.00 -11.46
C ILE A 66 -2.87 0.65 -11.84
N ALA A 67 -1.69 0.30 -11.30
CA ALA A 67 -1.06 -0.99 -11.55
C ALA A 67 -1.95 -2.16 -11.10
N PHE A 68 -2.65 -1.99 -9.97
CA PHE A 68 -3.63 -2.96 -9.52
C PHE A 68 -4.86 -3.01 -10.46
N ALA A 69 -5.36 -1.85 -10.88
CA ALA A 69 -6.52 -1.73 -11.77
C ALA A 69 -6.29 -2.43 -13.12
N SER A 70 -5.09 -2.33 -13.70
CA SER A 70 -4.75 -3.00 -14.96
C SER A 70 -4.81 -4.52 -14.84
N VAL A 71 -4.35 -5.07 -13.71
CA VAL A 71 -4.45 -6.51 -13.43
C VAL A 71 -5.89 -6.92 -13.15
N TYR A 72 -6.63 -6.11 -12.35
CA TYR A 72 -8.02 -6.37 -12.01
C TYR A 72 -8.93 -6.34 -13.25
N ALA A 73 -8.68 -5.44 -14.20
CA ALA A 73 -9.41 -5.37 -15.47
C ALA A 73 -9.37 -6.68 -16.26
N ALA A 74 -8.22 -7.35 -16.25
CA ALA A 74 -8.03 -8.64 -16.92
C ALA A 74 -8.79 -9.81 -16.28
N ASN A 75 -9.37 -9.60 -15.07
CA ASN A 75 -10.15 -10.57 -14.29
C ASN A 75 -9.50 -11.95 -14.18
N PRO A 76 -8.26 -12.09 -13.73
CA PRO A 76 -7.59 -13.38 -13.62
C PRO A 76 -8.21 -14.24 -12.51
N ASP A 77 -8.01 -15.57 -12.58
CA ASP A 77 -8.43 -16.48 -11.51
C ASP A 77 -7.43 -16.51 -10.34
N ILE A 78 -6.17 -16.13 -10.62
CA ILE A 78 -5.10 -16.06 -9.62
C ILE A 78 -4.46 -14.69 -9.67
N PHE A 79 -4.44 -14.02 -8.52
CA PHE A 79 -3.71 -12.77 -8.27
C PHE A 79 -2.42 -13.06 -7.51
N VAL A 80 -1.30 -12.52 -7.98
CA VAL A 80 -0.02 -12.53 -7.27
C VAL A 80 0.36 -11.08 -6.97
N LEU A 81 0.45 -10.74 -5.69
CA LEU A 81 0.70 -9.39 -5.22
C LEU A 81 2.04 -9.37 -4.47
N ASP A 82 2.98 -8.59 -4.97
CA ASP A 82 4.30 -8.44 -4.36
C ASP A 82 4.39 -7.09 -3.65
N GLU A 83 4.42 -7.12 -2.31
CA GLU A 83 4.43 -5.96 -1.40
C GLU A 83 3.44 -4.85 -1.81
N PRO A 84 2.16 -5.16 -2.07
CA PRO A 84 1.21 -4.21 -2.62
C PRO A 84 0.93 -3.02 -1.69
N SER A 85 1.30 -3.11 -0.41
CA SER A 85 1.12 -2.04 0.57
C SER A 85 2.33 -1.09 0.71
N SER A 86 3.48 -1.37 0.08
CA SER A 86 4.77 -0.72 0.36
C SER A 86 4.75 0.82 0.23
N ASN A 87 4.04 1.35 -0.76
CA ASN A 87 3.97 2.78 -1.06
C ASN A 87 2.65 3.44 -0.60
N LEU A 88 1.85 2.72 0.19
CA LEU A 88 0.54 3.17 0.64
C LEU A 88 0.61 3.74 2.07
N ASP A 89 -0.16 4.80 2.32
CA ASP A 89 -0.46 5.25 3.66
C ASP A 89 -1.50 4.33 4.33
N PHE A 90 -1.74 4.54 5.62
CA PHE A 90 -2.64 3.70 6.41
C PHE A 90 -4.04 3.59 5.80
N HIS A 91 -4.63 4.70 5.35
CA HIS A 91 -5.97 4.70 4.75
C HIS A 91 -6.01 3.91 3.45
N SER A 92 -5.03 4.12 2.57
CA SER A 92 -4.91 3.39 1.31
C SER A 92 -4.68 1.88 1.51
N VAL A 93 -4.00 1.47 2.60
CA VAL A 93 -3.88 0.04 2.96
C VAL A 93 -5.23 -0.55 3.37
N LEU A 94 -6.08 0.22 4.08
CA LEU A 94 -7.44 -0.25 4.40
C LEU A 94 -8.32 -0.38 3.14
N GLU A 95 -8.17 0.51 2.17
CA GLU A 95 -8.84 0.39 0.87
C GLU A 95 -8.36 -0.86 0.11
N LEU A 96 -7.05 -1.10 0.09
CA LEU A 96 -6.47 -2.31 -0.49
C LEU A 96 -7.01 -3.58 0.18
N LYS A 97 -7.11 -3.60 1.51
CA LYS A 97 -7.72 -4.72 2.27
C LYS A 97 -9.11 -5.03 1.77
N LYS A 98 -10.00 -4.01 1.70
CA LYS A 98 -11.38 -4.17 1.21
C LYS A 98 -11.43 -4.72 -0.21
N LEU A 99 -10.50 -4.30 -1.06
CA LEU A 99 -10.40 -4.79 -2.43
C LEU A 99 -10.01 -6.27 -2.48
N ILE A 100 -9.01 -6.67 -1.69
CA ILE A 100 -8.58 -8.07 -1.57
C ILE A 100 -9.74 -8.93 -1.06
N GLU A 101 -10.50 -8.47 -0.06
CA GLU A 101 -11.70 -9.14 0.46
C GLU A 101 -12.74 -9.34 -0.64
N ARG A 102 -13.02 -8.31 -1.45
CA ARG A 102 -13.96 -8.40 -2.59
C ARG A 102 -13.51 -9.45 -3.62
N ILE A 103 -12.24 -9.47 -3.99
CA ILE A 103 -11.68 -10.45 -4.92
C ILE A 103 -11.80 -11.86 -4.36
N LYS A 104 -11.49 -12.05 -3.06
CA LYS A 104 -11.66 -13.33 -2.36
C LYS A 104 -13.12 -13.79 -2.40
N GLN A 105 -14.09 -12.89 -2.14
CA GLN A 105 -15.53 -13.18 -2.21
C GLN A 105 -15.99 -13.60 -3.62
N GLN A 106 -15.30 -13.17 -4.66
CA GLN A 106 -15.54 -13.62 -6.04
C GLN A 106 -14.96 -15.02 -6.34
N GLY A 107 -14.42 -15.72 -5.34
CA GLY A 107 -13.85 -17.05 -5.47
C GLY A 107 -12.45 -17.09 -6.11
N LYS A 108 -11.78 -15.94 -6.24
CA LYS A 108 -10.43 -15.86 -6.82
C LYS A 108 -9.36 -16.28 -5.81
N THR A 109 -8.27 -16.86 -6.32
CA THR A 109 -7.10 -17.19 -5.51
C THR A 109 -6.16 -15.98 -5.44
N ILE A 110 -5.65 -15.67 -4.24
CA ILE A 110 -4.76 -14.54 -4.04
C ILE A 110 -3.51 -15.01 -3.31
N ILE A 111 -2.34 -14.74 -3.86
CA ILE A 111 -1.03 -14.98 -3.26
C ILE A 111 -0.40 -13.62 -2.99
N ILE A 112 -0.02 -13.35 -1.73
CA ILE A 112 0.52 -12.06 -1.32
C ILE A 112 1.86 -12.28 -0.62
N ALA A 113 2.94 -11.71 -1.18
CA ALA A 113 4.19 -11.53 -0.46
C ALA A 113 4.11 -10.17 0.27
N GLU A 114 4.29 -10.14 1.61
CA GLU A 114 4.04 -8.93 2.38
C GLU A 114 4.81 -8.92 3.70
N HIS A 115 5.23 -7.72 4.12
CA HIS A 115 5.84 -7.47 5.42
C HIS A 115 4.88 -6.87 6.44
N ARG A 116 3.83 -6.18 6.01
CA ARG A 116 2.80 -5.57 6.85
C ARG A 116 1.68 -6.58 7.11
N LEU A 117 1.81 -7.37 8.16
CA LEU A 117 0.89 -8.49 8.43
C LEU A 117 -0.47 -8.04 8.95
N TRP A 118 -0.56 -6.90 9.62
CA TRP A 118 -1.72 -6.46 10.40
C TRP A 118 -3.03 -6.39 9.59
N TYR A 119 -2.98 -6.02 8.32
CA TYR A 119 -4.19 -5.93 7.49
C TYR A 119 -4.60 -7.26 6.87
N LEU A 120 -3.69 -8.25 6.85
CA LEU A 120 -3.94 -9.58 6.30
C LEU A 120 -4.49 -10.57 7.32
N ILE A 121 -4.34 -10.32 8.61
CA ILE A 121 -4.72 -11.23 9.71
C ILE A 121 -6.17 -11.71 9.60
N GLU A 122 -7.10 -10.80 9.23
CA GLU A 122 -8.53 -11.10 9.16
C GLU A 122 -8.96 -11.70 7.82
N ILE A 123 -8.13 -11.58 6.77
CA ILE A 123 -8.53 -11.94 5.40
C ILE A 123 -7.77 -13.13 4.82
N ALA A 124 -6.55 -13.40 5.27
CA ALA A 124 -5.78 -14.54 4.79
C ALA A 124 -6.19 -15.84 5.48
N ASP A 125 -6.20 -16.94 4.74
CA ASP A 125 -6.56 -18.26 5.23
C ASP A 125 -5.33 -19.03 5.70
N ARG A 126 -4.18 -18.80 5.06
CA ARG A 126 -2.96 -19.61 5.19
C ARG A 126 -1.73 -18.72 5.14
N VAL A 127 -0.71 -19.09 5.90
CA VAL A 127 0.57 -18.38 5.99
C VAL A 127 1.70 -19.33 5.63
N LEU A 128 2.50 -18.92 4.66
CA LEU A 128 3.74 -19.58 4.27
C LEU A 128 4.92 -18.72 4.75
N LEU A 129 5.74 -19.24 5.66
CA LEU A 129 6.93 -18.55 6.13
C LEU A 129 8.13 -19.05 5.35
N MET A 130 8.84 -18.11 4.71
CA MET A 130 10.01 -18.40 3.89
C MET A 130 11.30 -18.03 4.61
N LYS A 131 12.34 -18.89 4.46
CA LYS A 131 13.69 -18.62 4.94
C LYS A 131 14.69 -19.24 3.98
N ALA A 132 15.70 -18.46 3.60
CA ALA A 132 16.77 -18.92 2.68
C ALA A 132 16.23 -19.58 1.40
N GLY A 133 15.18 -19.02 0.79
CA GLY A 133 14.59 -19.53 -0.45
C GLY A 133 13.69 -20.77 -0.27
N GLN A 134 13.40 -21.21 0.95
CA GLN A 134 12.61 -22.40 1.25
C GLN A 134 11.41 -22.04 2.14
N ILE A 135 10.30 -22.77 1.96
CA ILE A 135 9.17 -22.74 2.88
C ILE A 135 9.57 -23.54 4.13
N PHE A 136 9.79 -22.87 5.26
CA PHE A 136 10.15 -23.54 6.51
C PHE A 136 8.95 -23.76 7.43
N LYS A 137 7.86 -23.04 7.22
CA LYS A 137 6.58 -23.27 7.89
C LYS A 137 5.41 -23.00 6.96
N ASP A 138 4.37 -23.82 7.12
CA ASP A 138 3.10 -23.74 6.42
C ASP A 138 2.02 -24.00 7.45
N MET A 139 1.10 -23.05 7.65
CA MET A 139 0.09 -23.12 8.70
C MET A 139 -1.15 -22.32 8.36
N SER A 140 -2.26 -22.59 9.05
CA SER A 140 -3.45 -21.74 8.99
C SER A 140 -3.19 -20.36 9.58
N MET A 141 -3.95 -19.35 9.17
CA MET A 141 -3.87 -18.01 9.77
C MET A 141 -4.26 -18.08 11.28
N GLN A 142 -5.18 -18.95 11.65
CA GLN A 142 -5.57 -19.16 13.06
C GLN A 142 -4.40 -19.65 13.92
N ASP A 143 -3.63 -20.62 13.43
CA ASP A 143 -2.46 -21.14 14.16
C ASP A 143 -1.35 -20.09 14.22
N PHE A 144 -1.15 -19.32 13.12
CA PHE A 144 -0.22 -18.21 13.11
C PHE A 144 -0.57 -17.15 14.17
N CYS A 145 -1.85 -16.83 14.34
CA CYS A 145 -2.31 -15.87 15.36
C CYS A 145 -2.11 -16.36 16.80
N ARG A 146 -2.04 -17.68 17.02
CA ARG A 146 -1.78 -18.27 18.35
C ARG A 146 -0.29 -18.27 18.73
N LEU A 147 0.62 -18.00 17.79
CA LEU A 147 2.05 -17.98 18.09
C LEU A 147 2.38 -16.87 19.11
N PRO A 148 3.26 -17.13 20.10
CA PRO A 148 3.73 -16.09 21.01
C PRO A 148 4.41 -14.94 20.27
N VAL A 149 4.23 -13.68 20.72
CA VAL A 149 4.86 -12.49 20.12
C VAL A 149 6.37 -12.64 20.04
N LYS A 150 7.00 -13.21 21.09
CA LYS A 150 8.45 -13.47 21.10
C LYS A 150 8.87 -14.39 19.93
N GLN A 151 8.07 -15.38 19.59
CA GLN A 151 8.36 -16.29 18.47
C GLN A 151 8.24 -15.57 17.12
N ILE A 152 7.24 -14.72 16.94
CA ILE A 152 7.06 -13.88 15.74
C ILE A 152 8.28 -12.99 15.55
N ARG A 153 8.73 -12.30 16.59
CA ARG A 153 9.93 -11.45 16.57
C ARG A 153 11.22 -12.24 16.24
N ASN A 154 11.39 -13.42 16.81
CA ASN A 154 12.54 -14.30 16.55
C ASN A 154 12.58 -14.80 15.08
N MET A 155 11.43 -14.86 14.41
CA MET A 155 11.35 -15.17 12.97
C MET A 155 11.64 -13.95 12.08
N GLY A 156 11.92 -12.78 12.66
CA GLY A 156 12.16 -11.53 11.91
C GLY A 156 10.89 -10.90 11.33
N LEU A 157 9.71 -11.35 11.78
CA LEU A 157 8.43 -10.84 11.29
C LEU A 157 8.02 -9.55 12.03
N ARG A 158 7.30 -8.68 11.34
CA ARG A 158 6.69 -7.48 11.94
C ARG A 158 5.51 -7.87 12.86
N CYS A 159 5.08 -6.93 13.70
CA CYS A 159 3.93 -7.14 14.58
C CYS A 159 2.65 -7.44 13.77
N ARG A 160 1.79 -8.29 14.33
CA ARG A 160 0.48 -8.65 13.78
C ARG A 160 -0.55 -7.56 14.05
N ASN A 161 -0.40 -6.87 15.19
CA ASN A 161 -1.24 -5.73 15.56
C ASN A 161 -0.39 -4.67 16.31
N PHE A 162 -0.91 -3.46 16.43
CA PHE A 162 -0.19 -2.35 17.05
C PHE A 162 -0.06 -2.52 18.58
N SER A 163 -0.93 -3.30 19.24
CA SER A 163 -0.84 -3.56 20.68
C SER A 163 0.36 -4.44 21.07
N GLU A 164 0.98 -5.12 20.10
CA GLU A 164 2.21 -5.89 20.31
C GLU A 164 3.47 -5.03 20.38
N ILE A 165 3.37 -3.72 20.12
CA ILE A 165 4.49 -2.78 20.14
C ILE A 165 4.67 -2.31 21.59
N ALA A 166 5.80 -2.70 22.20
CA ALA A 166 6.19 -2.14 23.49
C ALA A 166 6.63 -0.68 23.32
N THR A 167 6.01 0.23 24.06
CA THR A 167 6.45 1.62 24.17
C THR A 167 7.44 1.72 25.33
N ASN A 168 8.72 1.97 25.04
CA ASN A 168 9.69 2.36 26.05
C ASN A 168 9.57 3.88 26.22
N THR A 169 9.01 4.30 27.33
CA THR A 169 9.06 5.70 27.80
C THR A 169 10.23 5.83 28.79
N ASP A 170 11.45 5.74 28.30
CA ASP A 170 12.59 6.15 29.09
C ASP A 170 12.67 7.68 29.07
N ASP A 171 12.50 8.32 30.23
CA ASP A 171 12.77 9.74 30.44
C ASP A 171 14.26 10.02 30.22
N LYS A 172 14.66 10.23 28.98
CA LYS A 172 16.02 10.64 28.66
C LYS A 172 16.22 12.11 29.02
N LYS A 173 17.34 12.42 29.69
CA LYS A 173 17.79 13.79 29.92
C LYS A 173 17.78 14.56 28.61
N ILE A 174 16.98 15.61 28.55
CA ILE A 174 16.95 16.59 27.47
C ILE A 174 18.26 17.35 27.50
N SER A 175 18.97 17.42 26.39
CA SER A 175 20.17 18.28 26.27
C SER A 175 19.73 19.74 26.06
N ASP A 176 20.64 20.70 26.33
CA ASP A 176 20.34 22.14 26.22
C ASP A 176 20.16 22.62 24.75
N HIS A 177 20.28 21.74 23.78
CA HIS A 177 20.10 22.08 22.36
C HIS A 177 18.63 21.96 21.95
N THR A 178 18.12 23.00 21.31
CA THR A 178 16.74 23.07 20.85
C THR A 178 16.70 23.52 19.39
N LEU A 179 15.91 22.83 18.58
CA LEU A 179 15.53 23.25 17.24
C LEU A 179 14.13 23.85 17.31
N GLU A 180 13.99 25.11 16.92
CA GLU A 180 12.70 25.77 16.84
C GLU A 180 12.39 26.15 15.40
N LEU A 181 11.25 25.71 14.91
CA LEU A 181 10.68 26.17 13.64
C LEU A 181 9.49 27.08 13.94
N LYS A 182 9.45 28.24 13.29
CA LYS A 182 8.38 29.23 13.47
C LYS A 182 7.81 29.63 12.14
N ASP A 183 6.49 29.52 12.03
CA ASP A 183 5.69 30.04 10.93
C ASP A 183 6.24 29.67 9.53
N ILE A 184 6.60 28.41 9.36
CA ILE A 184 7.15 27.92 8.10
C ILE A 184 6.04 27.80 7.05
N HIS A 185 6.27 28.47 5.93
CA HIS A 185 5.42 28.41 4.73
C HIS A 185 6.22 27.88 3.56
N VAL A 186 5.66 26.93 2.81
CA VAL A 186 6.29 26.41 1.59
C VAL A 186 5.26 26.38 0.47
N LYS A 187 5.64 26.93 -0.69
CA LYS A 187 4.86 26.87 -1.93
C LYS A 187 5.64 26.15 -3.01
N TYR A 188 4.94 25.45 -3.87
CA TYR A 188 5.47 24.88 -5.09
C TYR A 188 4.62 25.39 -6.27
N GLY A 189 5.17 26.31 -7.06
CA GLY A 189 4.39 27.11 -8.00
C GLY A 189 3.29 27.90 -7.27
N GLU A 190 2.07 27.80 -7.75
CA GLU A 190 0.89 28.45 -7.14
C GLU A 190 0.31 27.66 -5.95
N LYS A 191 0.76 26.42 -5.76
CA LYS A 191 0.21 25.53 -4.72
C LYS A 191 0.93 25.72 -3.40
N THR A 192 0.21 26.09 -2.34
CA THR A 192 0.72 26.08 -0.96
C THR A 192 0.81 24.63 -0.47
N ILE A 193 1.99 24.21 -0.02
CA ILE A 193 2.28 22.87 0.48
C ILE A 193 2.28 22.84 2.01
N LEU A 194 2.98 23.82 2.64
CA LEU A 194 3.01 23.99 4.08
C LEU A 194 2.52 25.40 4.44
N GLN A 195 1.76 25.52 5.51
CA GLN A 195 1.25 26.78 5.99
C GLN A 195 1.25 26.80 7.51
N ASN A 196 1.86 27.85 8.10
CA ASN A 196 1.89 28.10 9.55
C ASN A 196 2.45 26.91 10.36
N ILE A 197 3.50 26.25 9.87
CA ILE A 197 4.10 25.14 10.59
C ILE A 197 5.05 25.67 11.65
N SER A 198 4.73 25.42 12.91
CA SER A 198 5.57 25.78 14.06
C SER A 198 5.68 24.58 15.00
N PHE A 199 6.88 24.23 15.40
CA PHE A 199 7.14 23.25 16.45
C PHE A 199 8.55 23.39 17.01
N THR A 200 8.77 22.77 18.16
CA THR A 200 10.07 22.71 18.82
C THR A 200 10.49 21.26 19.00
N ALA A 201 11.76 20.95 18.74
CA ALA A 201 12.37 19.68 19.03
C ALA A 201 13.57 19.87 19.97
N ASN A 202 13.62 19.11 21.05
CA ASN A 202 14.65 19.22 22.07
C ASN A 202 15.79 18.19 21.81
N GLY A 203 16.99 18.51 22.28
CA GLY A 203 18.10 17.59 22.14
C GLY A 203 17.85 16.24 22.80
N GLY A 204 18.10 15.15 22.07
CA GLY A 204 17.81 13.78 22.51
C GLY A 204 16.38 13.32 22.25
N GLU A 205 15.49 14.23 21.78
CA GLU A 205 14.12 13.90 21.38
C GLU A 205 14.07 13.29 19.96
N ILE A 206 13.15 12.35 19.75
CA ILE A 206 12.80 11.83 18.42
C ILE A 206 11.41 12.35 18.08
N VAL A 207 11.34 13.29 17.14
CA VAL A 207 10.06 13.84 16.66
C VAL A 207 9.62 13.07 15.43
N ALA A 208 8.44 12.42 15.50
CA ALA A 208 7.85 11.71 14.37
C ALA A 208 6.89 12.65 13.62
N ILE A 209 7.20 12.96 12.37
CA ILE A 209 6.31 13.71 11.47
C ILE A 209 5.46 12.71 10.70
N THR A 210 4.16 12.68 10.97
CA THR A 210 3.21 11.72 10.37
C THR A 210 2.12 12.44 9.60
N GLY A 211 1.44 11.73 8.71
CA GLY A 211 0.33 12.27 7.91
C GLY A 211 0.04 11.43 6.67
N ALA A 212 -1.08 11.69 6.00
CA ALA A 212 -1.43 11.06 4.74
C ALA A 212 -0.39 11.34 3.63
N ASN A 213 -0.40 10.54 2.56
CA ASN A 213 0.41 10.82 1.39
C ASN A 213 -0.02 12.15 0.76
N GLY A 214 0.96 13.00 0.43
CA GLY A 214 0.69 14.36 -0.06
C GLY A 214 0.40 15.41 1.01
N ALA A 215 0.47 15.10 2.31
CA ALA A 215 0.26 16.05 3.40
C ALA A 215 1.40 17.08 3.59
N GLY A 216 2.47 17.03 2.79
CA GLY A 216 3.59 17.96 2.86
C GLY A 216 4.68 17.59 3.88
N LYS A 217 4.68 16.34 4.38
CA LYS A 217 5.72 15.83 5.29
C LYS A 217 7.02 15.53 4.55
#